data_ac2c73be59092b08b33a53235b5f5f23
#
_entry.id   ac2c73be59092b08b33a53235b5f5f23
#
_cell.length_a   1.000
_cell.length_b   1.000
_cell.length_c   1.000
_cell.angle_alpha   90.00
_cell.angle_beta   90.00
_cell.angle_gamma   90.00
#
_symmetry.space_group_name_H-M   'P 1'
#
loop_
_entity.id
_entity.type
_entity.pdbx_description
1 polymer ?
#
loop_
_entity_poly.entity_id
_entity_poly.type
_entity_poly.pdbx_seq_one_letter_code
_entity_poly.pdbx_strand_id
1 'polypeptide(L)'
;MSAGLIKHLKRKTEEDSNTAILMSQWNFDQKLVGKSLENVGSYYPHFSSHNESHSQQILVNIERLLGNNIEKLTATDTWLILEAAYWHDIGMLFNADEVQSVVNDEKFKEYVENLANDNTQDLHEFAKVWHEDGWNKALVNHSDPHTGVEKYRQMVAE
;
A
#
# COMPACT_ATOMS: atom_id res chain seq x y z
N MET A 1 -20.42 -1.17 -0.29
CA MET A 1 -20.06 -2.08 0.79
C MET A 1 -20.08 -3.50 0.25
N SER A 2 -18.95 -4.20 0.35
CA SER A 2 -18.84 -5.62 0.05
C SER A 2 -19.57 -6.42 1.14
N ALA A 3 -20.84 -6.70 0.92
CA ALA A 3 -21.65 -7.39 1.92
C ALA A 3 -21.65 -8.92 1.74
N GLY A 4 -21.29 -9.42 0.56
CA GLY A 4 -21.37 -10.84 0.22
C GLY A 4 -20.29 -11.67 0.89
N LEU A 5 -19.01 -11.33 0.70
CA LEU A 5 -17.89 -12.07 1.29
C LEU A 5 -17.89 -11.98 2.83
N ILE A 6 -18.14 -10.79 3.39
CA ILE A 6 -18.19 -10.63 4.86
C ILE A 6 -19.33 -11.44 5.48
N LYS A 7 -20.50 -11.42 4.86
CA LYS A 7 -21.65 -12.25 5.32
C LYS A 7 -21.34 -13.73 5.18
N HIS A 8 -20.68 -14.11 4.10
CA HIS A 8 -20.27 -15.49 3.88
C HIS A 8 -19.27 -15.95 4.95
N LEU A 9 -18.23 -15.16 5.24
CA LEU A 9 -17.28 -15.45 6.31
C LEU A 9 -18.02 -15.61 7.66
N LYS A 10 -18.88 -14.64 8.00
CA LYS A 10 -19.66 -14.70 9.25
C LYS A 10 -20.43 -16.01 9.36
N ARG A 11 -21.20 -16.36 8.31
CA ARG A 11 -21.99 -17.61 8.31
C ARG A 11 -21.08 -18.84 8.46
N LYS A 12 -19.98 -18.92 7.71
CA LYS A 12 -19.05 -20.06 7.78
C LYS A 12 -18.39 -20.21 9.13
N THR A 13 -18.04 -19.11 9.78
CA THR A 13 -17.46 -19.13 11.13
C THR A 13 -18.47 -19.43 12.23
N GLU A 14 -19.76 -19.20 12.00
CA GLU A 14 -20.87 -19.63 12.88
C GLU A 14 -21.18 -21.14 12.73
N GLU A 15 -20.95 -21.69 11.51
CA GLU A 15 -21.15 -23.13 11.23
C GLU A 15 -20.00 -23.99 11.81
N ASP A 16 -18.77 -23.46 11.93
CA ASP A 16 -17.60 -24.20 12.44
C ASP A 16 -16.83 -23.36 13.48
N SER A 17 -16.92 -23.79 14.75
CA SER A 17 -16.25 -23.13 15.87
C SER A 17 -14.72 -23.08 15.77
N ASN A 18 -14.08 -24.00 15.01
CA ASN A 18 -12.64 -23.98 14.79
C ASN A 18 -12.21 -22.78 13.95
N THR A 19 -13.11 -22.21 13.16
CA THR A 19 -12.86 -21.04 12.30
C THR A 19 -13.35 -19.73 12.90
N ALA A 20 -13.96 -19.73 14.08
CA ALA A 20 -14.54 -18.54 14.72
C ALA A 20 -13.53 -17.39 14.90
N ILE A 21 -12.25 -17.73 15.12
CA ILE A 21 -11.17 -16.75 15.26
C ILE A 21 -11.00 -15.88 14.00
N LEU A 22 -11.28 -16.42 12.80
CA LEU A 22 -11.09 -15.71 11.52
C LEU A 22 -12.01 -14.48 11.41
N MET A 23 -13.24 -14.58 11.91
CA MET A 23 -14.14 -13.42 11.91
C MET A 23 -13.70 -12.33 12.89
N SER A 24 -13.14 -12.75 14.04
CA SER A 24 -12.61 -11.81 15.02
C SER A 24 -11.36 -11.10 14.50
N GLN A 25 -10.46 -11.84 13.84
CA GLN A 25 -9.27 -11.29 13.21
C GLN A 25 -9.65 -10.29 12.11
N TRP A 26 -10.54 -10.68 11.20
CA TRP A 26 -11.04 -9.78 10.16
C TRP A 26 -11.60 -8.47 10.74
N ASN A 27 -12.43 -8.53 11.77
CA ASN A 27 -13.02 -7.35 12.38
C ASN A 27 -11.97 -6.42 13.01
N PHE A 28 -10.86 -6.98 13.49
CA PHE A 28 -9.73 -6.20 14.02
C PHE A 28 -8.93 -5.58 12.87
N ASP A 29 -8.51 -6.41 11.91
CA ASP A 29 -7.63 -6.00 10.82
C ASP A 29 -8.30 -4.99 9.88
N GLN A 30 -9.58 -5.16 9.55
CA GLN A 30 -10.33 -4.19 8.77
C GLN A 30 -10.24 -2.78 9.35
N LYS A 31 -10.38 -2.65 10.67
CA LYS A 31 -10.34 -1.34 11.35
C LYS A 31 -8.92 -0.79 11.41
N LEU A 32 -7.96 -1.64 11.74
CA LEU A 32 -6.56 -1.27 11.88
C LEU A 32 -5.99 -0.82 10.53
N VAL A 33 -6.09 -1.70 9.53
CA VAL A 33 -5.55 -1.48 8.18
C VAL A 33 -6.30 -0.35 7.48
N GLY A 34 -7.64 -0.34 7.54
CA GLY A 34 -8.45 0.72 6.96
C GLY A 34 -8.05 2.10 7.47
N LYS A 35 -7.86 2.25 8.79
CA LYS A 35 -7.38 3.50 9.37
C LYS A 35 -5.96 3.86 8.96
N SER A 36 -5.07 2.87 8.82
CA SER A 36 -3.70 3.09 8.38
C SER A 36 -3.65 3.55 6.92
N LEU A 37 -4.46 2.96 6.03
CA LEU A 37 -4.53 3.31 4.62
C LEU A 37 -5.00 4.76 4.37
N GLU A 38 -5.76 5.37 5.29
CA GLU A 38 -6.11 6.79 5.19
C GLU A 38 -4.88 7.71 5.13
N ASN A 39 -3.73 7.25 5.64
CA ASN A 39 -2.48 8.01 5.60
C ASN A 39 -1.74 7.89 4.25
N VAL A 40 -2.04 6.90 3.42
CA VAL A 40 -1.37 6.71 2.10
C VAL A 40 -1.48 7.96 1.25
N GLY A 41 -2.65 8.58 1.18
CA GLY A 41 -2.87 9.81 0.44
C GLY A 41 -2.01 10.99 0.87
N SER A 42 -1.52 11.01 2.12
CA SER A 42 -0.59 12.04 2.60
C SER A 42 0.85 11.81 2.13
N TYR A 43 1.20 10.55 1.84
CA TYR A 43 2.52 10.18 1.30
C TYR A 43 2.55 10.25 -0.23
N TYR A 44 1.42 9.95 -0.88
CA TYR A 44 1.32 9.84 -2.34
C TYR A 44 0.12 10.64 -2.88
N PRO A 45 0.13 11.98 -2.83
CA PRO A 45 -1.03 12.79 -3.20
C PRO A 45 -1.42 12.70 -4.68
N HIS A 46 -0.51 12.27 -5.55
CA HIS A 46 -0.77 12.11 -7.00
C HIS A 46 -1.24 10.70 -7.39
N PHE A 47 -1.13 9.73 -6.48
CA PHE A 47 -1.68 8.39 -6.74
C PHE A 47 -3.20 8.39 -6.52
N SER A 48 -3.88 7.53 -7.25
CA SER A 48 -5.29 7.24 -6.98
C SER A 48 -5.46 6.84 -5.52
N SER A 49 -6.59 7.20 -4.91
CA SER A 49 -6.83 6.97 -3.48
C SER A 49 -6.66 5.50 -3.08
N HIS A 50 -5.55 5.18 -2.42
CA HIS A 50 -5.25 3.88 -1.81
C HIS A 50 -5.73 3.87 -0.36
N ASN A 51 -7.00 4.14 -0.15
CA ASN A 51 -7.64 4.20 1.16
C ASN A 51 -8.59 3.00 1.37
N GLU A 52 -9.27 2.96 2.51
CA GLU A 52 -10.23 1.89 2.80
C GLU A 52 -11.29 1.73 1.70
N SER A 53 -11.71 2.83 1.06
CA SER A 53 -12.72 2.77 0.00
C SER A 53 -12.20 2.07 -1.27
N HIS A 54 -10.90 2.16 -1.57
CA HIS A 54 -10.24 1.40 -2.63
C HIS A 54 -10.29 -0.11 -2.32
N SER A 55 -9.88 -0.52 -1.13
CA SER A 55 -9.96 -1.93 -0.70
C SER A 55 -11.39 -2.47 -0.74
N GLN A 56 -12.38 -1.67 -0.33
CA GLN A 56 -13.79 -2.05 -0.46
C GLN A 56 -14.23 -2.21 -1.92
N GLN A 57 -13.73 -1.37 -2.84
CA GLN A 57 -14.03 -1.50 -4.26
C GLN A 57 -13.43 -2.77 -4.87
N ILE A 58 -12.22 -3.14 -4.45
CA ILE A 58 -11.59 -4.42 -4.83
C ILE A 58 -12.48 -5.58 -4.40
N LEU A 59 -12.95 -5.60 -3.16
CA LEU A 59 -13.85 -6.65 -2.66
C LEU A 59 -15.16 -6.72 -3.47
N VAL A 60 -15.76 -5.59 -3.82
CA VAL A 60 -16.95 -5.55 -4.68
C VAL A 60 -16.67 -6.16 -6.05
N ASN A 61 -15.51 -5.90 -6.64
CA ASN A 61 -15.13 -6.47 -7.92
C ASN A 61 -14.90 -7.99 -7.82
N ILE A 62 -14.25 -8.46 -6.74
CA ILE A 62 -14.07 -9.88 -6.47
C ILE A 62 -15.44 -10.59 -6.31
N GLU A 63 -16.37 -9.99 -5.56
CA GLU A 63 -17.72 -10.52 -5.42
C GLU A 63 -18.44 -10.66 -6.75
N ARG A 64 -18.29 -9.67 -7.65
CA ARG A 64 -18.87 -9.73 -9.00
C ARG A 64 -18.26 -10.84 -9.84
N LEU A 65 -16.94 -11.04 -9.77
CA LEU A 65 -16.24 -12.10 -10.50
C LEU A 65 -16.62 -13.49 -9.99
N LEU A 66 -16.73 -13.66 -8.69
CA LEU A 66 -17.09 -14.95 -8.07
C LEU A 66 -18.57 -15.29 -8.26
N GLY A 67 -19.46 -14.31 -8.21
CA GLY A 67 -20.90 -14.54 -8.29
C GLY A 67 -21.36 -15.61 -7.32
N ASN A 68 -22.08 -16.61 -7.82
CA ASN A 68 -22.56 -17.74 -7.02
C ASN A 68 -21.43 -18.68 -6.51
N ASN A 69 -20.20 -18.54 -7.01
CA ASN A 69 -19.11 -19.37 -6.54
C ASN A 69 -18.61 -18.97 -5.14
N ILE A 70 -19.03 -17.82 -4.61
CA ILE A 70 -18.78 -17.45 -3.21
C ILE A 70 -19.24 -18.56 -2.27
N GLU A 71 -20.36 -19.23 -2.56
CA GLU A 71 -20.89 -20.32 -1.74
C GLU A 71 -19.98 -21.54 -1.65
N LYS A 72 -19.03 -21.70 -2.59
CA LYS A 72 -18.06 -22.81 -2.59
C LYS A 72 -16.80 -22.53 -1.76
N LEU A 73 -16.60 -21.28 -1.34
CA LEU A 73 -15.44 -20.90 -0.54
C LEU A 73 -15.56 -21.44 0.89
N THR A 74 -14.44 -21.87 1.43
CA THR A 74 -14.31 -22.15 2.87
C THR A 74 -14.24 -20.84 3.67
N ALA A 75 -14.33 -20.92 4.99
CA ALA A 75 -14.09 -19.78 5.87
C ALA A 75 -12.68 -19.20 5.66
N THR A 76 -11.68 -20.07 5.52
CA THR A 76 -10.27 -19.68 5.31
C THR A 76 -10.08 -18.99 3.96
N ASP A 77 -10.63 -19.54 2.88
CA ASP A 77 -10.54 -18.91 1.56
C ASP A 77 -11.14 -17.51 1.58
N THR A 78 -12.31 -17.37 2.19
CA THR A 78 -13.02 -16.10 2.29
C THR A 78 -12.21 -15.08 3.11
N TRP A 79 -11.68 -15.51 4.25
CA TRP A 79 -10.84 -14.68 5.11
C TRP A 79 -9.59 -14.22 4.37
N LEU A 80 -8.87 -15.11 3.68
CA LEU A 80 -7.67 -14.77 2.90
C LEU A 80 -7.96 -13.74 1.80
N ILE A 81 -9.10 -13.84 1.13
CA ILE A 81 -9.51 -12.85 0.11
C ILE A 81 -9.74 -11.48 0.74
N LEU A 82 -10.41 -11.44 1.90
CA LEU A 82 -10.68 -10.22 2.63
C LEU A 82 -9.37 -9.55 3.10
N GLU A 83 -8.48 -10.33 3.71
CA GLU A 83 -7.17 -9.85 4.16
C GLU A 83 -6.33 -9.34 2.98
N ALA A 84 -6.20 -10.13 1.91
CA ALA A 84 -5.42 -9.73 0.74
C ALA A 84 -5.90 -8.40 0.16
N ALA A 85 -7.22 -8.17 0.11
CA ALA A 85 -7.79 -6.91 -0.40
C ALA A 85 -7.51 -5.70 0.50
N TYR A 86 -7.23 -5.89 1.78
CA TYR A 86 -6.91 -4.78 2.70
C TYR A 86 -5.42 -4.58 2.87
N TRP A 87 -4.63 -5.66 2.90
CA TRP A 87 -3.20 -5.58 3.15
C TRP A 87 -2.34 -5.27 1.91
N HIS A 88 -2.88 -5.35 0.68
CA HIS A 88 -2.07 -5.23 -0.55
C HIS A 88 -1.31 -3.89 -0.67
N ASP A 89 -1.89 -2.80 -0.16
CA ASP A 89 -1.29 -1.46 -0.21
C ASP A 89 -0.56 -1.05 1.08
N ILE A 90 -0.54 -1.93 2.09
CA ILE A 90 0.05 -1.55 3.40
C ILE A 90 1.56 -1.27 3.30
N GLY A 91 2.23 -1.90 2.33
CA GLY A 91 3.64 -1.64 2.03
C GLY A 91 3.93 -0.23 1.52
N MET A 92 2.91 0.55 1.16
CA MET A 92 3.06 1.98 0.83
C MET A 92 3.19 2.87 2.07
N LEU A 93 3.02 2.32 3.28
CA LEU A 93 3.17 3.05 4.53
C LEU A 93 4.55 2.82 5.11
N PHE A 94 5.27 3.91 5.34
CA PHE A 94 6.56 3.91 6.02
C PHE A 94 6.42 4.60 7.38
N ASN A 95 7.13 4.12 8.38
CA ASN A 95 7.32 4.91 9.59
C ASN A 95 8.44 5.94 9.37
N ALA A 96 8.47 6.99 10.20
CA ALA A 96 9.42 8.10 10.05
C ALA A 96 10.88 7.64 10.17
N ASP A 97 11.16 6.64 11.01
CA ASP A 97 12.51 6.12 11.22
C ASP A 97 12.98 5.31 10.00
N GLU A 98 12.09 4.54 9.36
CA GLU A 98 12.38 3.82 8.11
C GLU A 98 12.73 4.81 7.00
N VAL A 99 11.92 5.86 6.81
CA VAL A 99 12.19 6.90 5.80
C VAL A 99 13.55 7.56 6.03
N GLN A 100 13.90 7.85 7.28
CA GLN A 100 15.21 8.43 7.61
C GLN A 100 16.38 7.44 7.44
N SER A 101 16.15 6.15 7.68
CA SER A 101 17.20 5.13 7.55
C SER A 101 17.55 4.80 6.09
N VAL A 102 16.57 4.90 5.18
CA VAL A 102 16.74 4.60 3.75
C VAL A 102 17.87 5.41 3.11
N VAL A 103 18.01 6.70 3.45
CA VAL A 103 19.07 7.59 2.90
C VAL A 103 20.49 7.07 3.18
N ASN A 104 20.64 6.27 4.24
CA ASN A 104 21.93 5.69 4.64
C ASN A 104 22.11 4.25 4.14
N ASP A 105 21.09 3.64 3.55
CA ASP A 105 21.14 2.28 3.02
C ASP A 105 21.99 2.21 1.75
N GLU A 106 22.93 1.27 1.70
CA GLU A 106 23.84 1.14 0.56
C GLU A 106 23.16 0.73 -0.73
N LYS A 107 22.10 -0.10 -0.65
CA LYS A 107 21.32 -0.50 -1.83
C LYS A 107 20.51 0.66 -2.39
N PHE A 108 19.99 1.51 -1.50
CA PHE A 108 19.29 2.72 -1.91
C PHE A 108 20.25 3.71 -2.59
N LYS A 109 21.47 3.86 -2.09
CA LYS A 109 22.50 4.70 -2.74
C LYS A 109 22.86 4.17 -4.13
N GLU A 110 23.04 2.85 -4.27
CA GLU A 110 23.28 2.20 -5.56
C GLU A 110 22.11 2.41 -6.53
N TYR A 111 20.87 2.33 -6.03
CA TYR A 111 19.66 2.61 -6.81
C TYR A 111 19.63 4.06 -7.31
N VAL A 112 19.91 5.04 -6.44
CA VAL A 112 19.99 6.46 -6.79
C VAL A 112 21.08 6.71 -7.84
N GLU A 113 22.25 6.07 -7.69
CA GLU A 113 23.36 6.16 -8.67
C GLU A 113 22.94 5.60 -10.03
N ASN A 114 22.24 4.48 -10.06
CA ASN A 114 21.73 3.88 -11.30
C ASN A 114 20.72 4.81 -11.98
N LEU A 115 19.77 5.40 -11.24
CA LEU A 115 18.83 6.39 -11.77
C LEU A 115 19.54 7.66 -12.29
N ALA A 116 20.56 8.13 -11.59
CA ALA A 116 21.36 9.29 -11.98
C ALA A 116 22.15 9.07 -13.28
N ASN A 117 22.42 7.83 -13.63
CA ASN A 117 23.13 7.46 -14.86
C ASN A 117 22.22 7.05 -16.02
N ASP A 118 20.93 6.87 -15.81
CA ASP A 118 19.96 6.45 -16.84
C ASP A 118 18.96 7.58 -17.16
N ASN A 119 19.24 8.31 -18.23
CA ASN A 119 18.40 9.44 -18.69
C ASN A 119 17.03 9.05 -19.28
N THR A 120 16.71 7.76 -19.32
CA THR A 120 15.40 7.26 -19.75
C THR A 120 14.40 7.16 -18.61
N GLN A 121 14.84 7.31 -17.38
CA GLN A 121 14.02 7.19 -16.17
C GLN A 121 13.38 8.53 -15.79
N ASP A 122 12.13 8.48 -15.37
CA ASP A 122 11.36 9.68 -14.98
C ASP A 122 11.99 10.44 -13.80
N LEU A 123 12.70 9.74 -12.92
CA LEU A 123 13.36 10.31 -11.74
C LEU A 123 14.83 10.69 -11.99
N HIS A 124 15.35 10.54 -13.22
CA HIS A 124 16.74 10.79 -13.56
C HIS A 124 17.26 12.14 -13.08
N GLU A 125 16.61 13.23 -13.45
CA GLU A 125 17.05 14.59 -13.10
C GLU A 125 17.07 14.83 -11.58
N PHE A 126 16.13 14.25 -10.84
CA PHE A 126 16.09 14.35 -9.39
C PHE A 126 17.24 13.51 -8.76
N ALA A 127 17.42 12.29 -9.22
CA ALA A 127 18.47 11.40 -8.75
C ALA A 127 19.87 11.96 -9.04
N LYS A 128 20.06 12.61 -10.19
CA LYS A 128 21.32 13.27 -10.57
C LYS A 128 21.68 14.39 -9.61
N VAL A 129 20.75 15.29 -9.30
CA VAL A 129 20.99 16.36 -8.33
C VAL A 129 21.28 15.80 -6.95
N TRP A 130 20.59 14.74 -6.56
CA TRP A 130 20.85 14.07 -5.29
C TRP A 130 22.26 13.47 -5.25
N HIS A 131 22.65 12.73 -6.29
CA HIS A 131 23.95 12.06 -6.38
C HIS A 131 25.10 13.07 -6.39
N GLU A 132 24.98 14.17 -7.16
CA GLU A 132 26.03 15.20 -7.32
C GLU A 132 26.10 16.16 -6.13
N ASP A 133 24.98 16.61 -5.62
CA ASP A 133 24.87 17.76 -4.70
C ASP A 133 24.27 17.41 -3.32
N GLY A 134 23.77 16.18 -3.18
CA GLY A 134 23.17 15.67 -1.96
C GLY A 134 21.70 16.01 -1.79
N TRP A 135 21.09 15.34 -0.83
CA TRP A 135 19.65 15.37 -0.52
C TRP A 135 19.06 16.78 -0.39
N ASN A 136 19.72 17.63 0.39
CA ASN A 136 19.18 18.97 0.67
C ASN A 136 19.05 19.82 -0.61
N LYS A 137 19.97 19.69 -1.56
CA LYS A 137 19.89 20.42 -2.82
C LYS A 137 18.86 19.83 -3.77
N ALA A 138 18.70 18.51 -3.82
CA ALA A 138 17.67 17.87 -4.59
C ALA A 138 16.27 18.34 -4.18
N LEU A 139 16.04 18.58 -2.88
CA LEU A 139 14.79 19.14 -2.38
C LEU A 139 14.55 20.60 -2.77
N VAL A 140 15.62 21.42 -2.76
CA VAL A 140 15.51 22.88 -2.94
C VAL A 140 15.49 23.28 -4.41
N ASN A 141 16.08 22.49 -5.31
CA ASN A 141 16.14 22.79 -6.75
C ASN A 141 14.81 22.64 -7.49
N HIS A 142 13.74 22.22 -6.80
CA HIS A 142 12.40 22.24 -7.37
C HIS A 142 11.72 23.58 -7.07
N SER A 143 11.04 24.13 -8.07
CA SER A 143 10.23 25.34 -7.94
C SER A 143 9.12 25.21 -6.87
N ASP A 144 8.82 23.99 -6.46
CA ASP A 144 7.93 23.62 -5.36
C ASP A 144 8.62 22.60 -4.46
N PRO A 145 8.86 22.92 -3.16
CA PRO A 145 9.45 22.00 -2.20
C PRO A 145 8.64 20.70 -2.02
N HIS A 146 7.32 20.74 -2.21
CA HIS A 146 6.48 19.54 -2.16
C HIS A 146 6.86 18.54 -3.25
N THR A 147 7.15 19.00 -4.45
CA THR A 147 7.57 18.14 -5.58
C THR A 147 8.86 17.37 -5.28
N GLY A 148 9.83 17.97 -4.62
CA GLY A 148 11.07 17.29 -4.20
C GLY A 148 10.81 16.18 -3.18
N VAL A 149 9.97 16.45 -2.17
CA VAL A 149 9.57 15.45 -1.17
C VAL A 149 8.79 14.29 -1.80
N GLU A 150 7.94 14.59 -2.77
CA GLU A 150 7.17 13.58 -3.50
C GLU A 150 8.08 12.65 -4.33
N LYS A 151 9.03 13.23 -5.07
CA LYS A 151 10.00 12.45 -5.84
C LYS A 151 10.86 11.56 -4.94
N TYR A 152 11.26 12.06 -3.78
CA TYR A 152 11.94 11.23 -2.78
C TYR A 152 11.09 10.05 -2.33
N ARG A 153 9.83 10.31 -1.97
CA ARG A 153 8.92 9.25 -1.54
C ARG A 153 8.68 8.22 -2.64
N GLN A 154 8.57 8.66 -3.88
CA GLN A 154 8.47 7.76 -5.02
C GLN A 154 9.71 6.88 -5.16
N MET A 155 10.92 7.44 -5.05
CA MET A 155 12.16 6.67 -5.09
C MET A 155 12.28 5.65 -3.96
N VAL A 156 11.77 5.98 -2.76
CA VAL A 156 11.79 5.06 -1.60
C VAL A 156 10.76 3.93 -1.77
N ALA A 157 9.71 4.15 -2.56
CA ALA A 157 8.64 3.17 -2.77
C ALA A 157 8.95 2.15 -3.88
N GLU A 158 9.90 2.43 -4.77
CA GLU A 158 10.38 1.52 -5.82
C GLU A 158 11.50 0.60 -5.32
#